data_0abaf40f3c8a06b2a5fc43637195fe83
#
_entry.id   0abaf40f3c8a06b2a5fc43637195fe83
#
_cell.length_a   1.000
_cell.length_b   1.000
_cell.length_c   1.000
_cell.angle_alpha   90.00
_cell.angle_beta   90.00
_cell.angle_gamma   90.00
#
_symmetry.space_group_name_H-M   'P 1'
#
loop_
_entity.id
_entity.type
_entity.pdbx_description
1 polymer ?
#
loop_
_entity_poly.entity_id
_entity_poly.type
_entity_poly.pdbx_seq_one_letter_code
_entity_poly.pdbx_strand_id
1 'polypeptide(L)'
;LPSEMSGYFASEISFSDGLKNKTRAACRIFGLGDIKKSFKKILNDFRPDIVHFHNIHSYLSPVVVKLAKEYGCRTVWTLHDYKLLCPSYNCLCQGKICEACFTDRFQVFRRKCMKGSRIASALAYGEALWWNRKKLQRWVDTFVCPSSFMAQKMRACGYDYTKLSVICNFIEQDKLDFFHSTEINEGEKSRYYCYVGRLSEEKGVRMLLEVAESLPFPLYIAGDGPLLNELQAKYSSGNVI
;
A
#
# COMPACT_ATOMS: atom_id res chain seq x y z
N LEU A 1 -18.84 -13.18 -4.69
CA LEU A 1 -20.23 -13.20 -4.22
C LEU A 1 -20.80 -11.80 -4.36
N PRO A 2 -22.02 -11.60 -4.92
CA PRO A 2 -22.68 -10.31 -4.92
C PRO A 2 -22.95 -9.90 -3.47
N SER A 3 -22.37 -8.80 -3.06
CA SER A 3 -22.63 -8.20 -1.75
C SER A 3 -23.89 -7.32 -1.87
N GLU A 4 -24.68 -7.23 -0.82
CA GLU A 4 -25.78 -6.26 -0.70
C GLU A 4 -25.29 -4.82 -0.94
N MET A 5 -23.99 -4.60 -0.71
CA MET A 5 -23.30 -3.32 -0.92
C MET A 5 -22.86 -3.09 -2.38
N SER A 6 -23.10 -4.05 -3.31
CA SER A 6 -22.62 -3.96 -4.70
C SER A 6 -23.07 -2.68 -5.43
N GLY A 7 -24.25 -2.14 -5.10
CA GLY A 7 -24.78 -0.90 -5.66
C GLY A 7 -24.04 0.39 -5.26
N TYR A 8 -23.08 0.29 -4.34
CA TYR A 8 -22.26 1.44 -3.88
C TYR A 8 -20.86 1.45 -4.50
N PHE A 9 -20.43 0.36 -5.12
CA PHE A 9 -19.11 0.32 -5.74
C PHE A 9 -19.11 1.08 -7.05
N ALA A 10 -18.02 1.83 -7.26
CA ALA A 10 -17.72 2.37 -8.57
C ALA A 10 -17.37 1.22 -9.53
N SER A 11 -17.54 1.43 -10.84
CA SER A 11 -17.20 0.40 -11.83
C SER A 11 -15.76 -0.05 -11.68
N GLU A 12 -15.50 -1.35 -11.81
CA GLU A 12 -14.15 -1.90 -11.77
C GLU A 12 -13.32 -1.37 -12.94
N ILE A 13 -12.07 -1.06 -12.67
CA ILE A 13 -11.14 -0.52 -13.67
C ILE A 13 -9.82 -1.26 -13.57
N SER A 14 -9.36 -1.77 -14.72
CA SER A 14 -8.06 -2.39 -14.89
C SER A 14 -7.14 -1.53 -15.75
N PHE A 15 -5.85 -1.44 -15.39
CA PHE A 15 -4.82 -0.86 -16.24
C PHE A 15 -4.30 -1.85 -17.28
N SER A 16 -4.67 -3.12 -17.22
CA SER A 16 -4.24 -4.19 -18.14
C SER A 16 -5.07 -4.27 -19.41
N ASP A 17 -6.35 -3.84 -19.38
CA ASP A 17 -7.33 -4.14 -20.42
C ASP A 17 -7.57 -2.95 -21.36
N GLY A 18 -6.97 -3.01 -22.53
CA GLY A 18 -7.26 -2.11 -23.65
C GLY A 18 -7.07 -0.61 -23.39
N LEU A 19 -7.00 0.18 -24.44
CA LEU A 19 -6.75 1.63 -24.35
C LEU A 19 -7.87 2.38 -23.62
N LYS A 20 -9.14 1.99 -23.83
CA LYS A 20 -10.30 2.62 -23.20
C LYS A 20 -10.29 2.47 -21.66
N ASN A 21 -9.90 1.30 -21.15
CA ASN A 21 -9.81 1.09 -19.71
C ASN A 21 -8.61 1.82 -19.11
N LYS A 22 -7.48 1.88 -19.81
CA LYS A 22 -6.32 2.67 -19.39
C LYS A 22 -6.64 4.17 -19.28
N THR A 23 -7.37 4.74 -20.22
CA THR A 23 -7.78 6.15 -20.15
C THR A 23 -8.77 6.39 -19.01
N ARG A 24 -9.74 5.51 -18.80
CA ARG A 24 -10.66 5.60 -17.64
C ARG A 24 -9.92 5.51 -16.32
N ALA A 25 -8.97 4.59 -16.20
CA ALA A 25 -8.13 4.46 -15.01
C ALA A 25 -7.29 5.74 -14.76
N ALA A 26 -6.67 6.29 -15.80
CA ALA A 26 -5.95 7.56 -15.71
C ALA A 26 -6.86 8.72 -15.28
N CYS A 27 -8.05 8.84 -15.85
CA CYS A 27 -9.02 9.85 -15.45
C CYS A 27 -9.44 9.69 -13.97
N ARG A 28 -9.64 8.45 -13.51
CA ARG A 28 -10.03 8.19 -12.13
C ARG A 28 -8.97 8.62 -11.12
N ILE A 29 -7.69 8.46 -11.42
CA ILE A 29 -6.60 8.95 -10.57
C ILE A 29 -6.77 10.44 -10.23
N PHE A 30 -7.28 11.24 -11.17
CA PHE A 30 -7.57 12.66 -10.98
C PHE A 30 -8.96 12.95 -10.40
N GLY A 31 -9.69 11.92 -10.00
CA GLY A 31 -11.03 12.03 -9.42
C GLY A 31 -12.11 12.30 -10.45
N LEU A 32 -11.89 11.91 -11.71
CA LEU A 32 -12.89 11.97 -12.78
C LEU A 32 -13.63 10.64 -12.92
N GLY A 33 -14.83 10.68 -13.48
CA GLY A 33 -15.66 9.49 -13.70
C GLY A 33 -16.74 9.30 -12.63
N ASP A 34 -17.20 8.05 -12.50
CA ASP A 34 -18.36 7.64 -11.68
C ASP A 34 -18.12 7.64 -10.16
N ILE A 35 -16.85 7.62 -9.71
CA ILE A 35 -16.50 7.55 -8.30
C ILE A 35 -17.17 8.61 -7.43
N LYS A 36 -17.28 9.82 -7.94
CA LYS A 36 -17.94 10.93 -7.20
C LYS A 36 -19.40 10.62 -6.95
N LYS A 37 -20.11 10.06 -7.95
CA LYS A 37 -21.53 9.71 -7.84
C LYS A 37 -21.73 8.60 -6.84
N SER A 38 -20.97 7.50 -6.96
CA SER A 38 -21.04 6.37 -6.06
C SER A 38 -20.72 6.76 -4.62
N PHE A 39 -19.66 7.53 -4.42
CA PHE A 39 -19.26 7.95 -3.07
C PHE A 39 -20.24 8.94 -2.43
N LYS A 40 -20.81 9.88 -3.21
CA LYS A 40 -21.88 10.75 -2.70
C LYS A 40 -23.12 9.96 -2.30
N LYS A 41 -23.46 8.89 -3.03
CA LYS A 41 -24.55 8.01 -2.65
C LYS A 41 -24.28 7.37 -1.28
N ILE A 42 -23.06 6.85 -1.05
CA ILE A 42 -22.65 6.31 0.26
C ILE A 42 -22.85 7.37 1.37
N LEU A 43 -22.34 8.57 1.17
CA LEU A 43 -22.44 9.64 2.17
C LEU A 43 -23.90 9.99 2.50
N ASN A 44 -24.76 10.04 1.49
CA ASN A 44 -26.18 10.39 1.68
C ASN A 44 -26.95 9.27 2.40
N ASP A 45 -26.69 8.01 2.05
CA ASP A 45 -27.44 6.86 2.56
C ASP A 45 -26.99 6.49 3.98
N PHE A 46 -25.68 6.54 4.26
CA PHE A 46 -25.10 6.17 5.56
C PHE A 46 -24.91 7.33 6.53
N ARG A 47 -24.81 8.57 6.04
CA ARG A 47 -24.58 9.79 6.84
C ARG A 47 -23.51 9.63 7.92
N PRO A 48 -22.29 9.20 7.56
CA PRO A 48 -21.25 8.91 8.53
C PRO A 48 -20.71 10.18 9.21
N ASP A 49 -20.41 10.10 10.52
CA ASP A 49 -19.69 11.14 11.24
C ASP A 49 -18.19 11.10 10.91
N ILE A 50 -17.66 9.90 10.67
CA ILE A 50 -16.25 9.66 10.38
C ILE A 50 -16.12 8.80 9.13
N VAL A 51 -15.18 9.15 8.25
CA VAL A 51 -14.78 8.32 7.11
C VAL A 51 -13.30 7.97 7.23
N HIS A 52 -13.02 6.68 7.32
CA HIS A 52 -11.68 6.15 7.41
C HIS A 52 -11.22 5.58 6.07
N PHE A 53 -10.09 6.05 5.57
CA PHE A 53 -9.57 5.72 4.25
C PHE A 53 -8.34 4.81 4.34
N HIS A 54 -8.30 3.80 3.44
CA HIS A 54 -7.18 2.88 3.24
C HIS A 54 -6.94 2.71 1.74
N ASN A 55 -5.69 2.79 1.28
CA ASN A 55 -5.26 2.46 -0.09
C ASN A 55 -6.11 3.04 -1.24
N ILE A 56 -6.57 4.29 -1.10
CA ILE A 56 -7.53 4.91 -2.04
C ILE A 56 -6.91 5.43 -3.35
N HIS A 57 -5.59 5.50 -3.46
CA HIS A 57 -4.91 6.25 -4.52
C HIS A 57 -5.35 5.90 -5.94
N SER A 58 -5.22 4.65 -6.34
CA SER A 58 -5.40 4.26 -7.75
C SER A 58 -6.86 3.96 -8.10
N TYR A 59 -7.65 3.48 -7.16
CA TYR A 59 -9.02 2.99 -7.43
C TYR A 59 -10.10 4.00 -7.06
N LEU A 60 -9.94 4.72 -5.97
CA LEU A 60 -10.92 5.69 -5.48
C LEU A 60 -10.47 7.13 -5.68
N SER A 61 -9.17 7.39 -5.73
CA SER A 61 -8.56 8.72 -5.78
C SER A 61 -8.81 9.55 -4.49
N PRO A 62 -7.92 10.47 -4.13
CA PRO A 62 -8.12 11.39 -3.01
C PRO A 62 -9.35 12.31 -3.14
N VAL A 63 -10.06 12.28 -4.25
CA VAL A 63 -11.33 12.99 -4.42
C VAL A 63 -12.37 12.59 -3.37
N VAL A 64 -12.37 11.32 -2.93
CA VAL A 64 -13.30 10.83 -1.91
C VAL A 64 -13.06 11.48 -0.55
N VAL A 65 -11.80 11.78 -0.20
CA VAL A 65 -11.45 12.49 1.02
C VAL A 65 -12.01 13.93 0.99
N LYS A 66 -11.82 14.60 -0.17
CA LYS A 66 -12.40 15.93 -0.39
C LYS A 66 -13.92 15.91 -0.20
N LEU A 67 -14.62 14.95 -0.82
CA LEU A 67 -16.07 14.83 -0.74
C LEU A 67 -16.55 14.54 0.69
N ALA A 68 -15.89 13.65 1.43
CA ALA A 68 -16.22 13.39 2.83
C ALA A 68 -16.07 14.65 3.69
N LYS A 69 -14.98 15.40 3.49
CA LYS A 69 -14.75 16.65 4.22
C LYS A 69 -15.79 17.73 3.87
N GLU A 70 -16.16 17.86 2.60
CA GLU A 70 -17.19 18.79 2.14
C GLU A 70 -18.60 18.38 2.64
N TYR A 71 -18.82 17.10 2.89
CA TYR A 71 -20.05 16.58 3.48
C TYR A 71 -20.16 16.84 4.99
N GLY A 72 -19.06 17.21 5.64
CA GLY A 72 -19.00 17.50 7.09
C GLY A 72 -18.41 16.36 7.92
N CYS A 73 -17.97 15.26 7.31
CA CYS A 73 -17.38 14.14 8.03
C CYS A 73 -16.00 14.48 8.59
N ARG A 74 -15.62 13.87 9.71
CA ARG A 74 -14.22 13.74 10.11
C ARG A 74 -13.54 12.72 9.21
N THR A 75 -12.30 13.02 8.81
CA THR A 75 -11.57 12.23 7.82
C THR A 75 -10.28 11.69 8.43
N VAL A 76 -10.16 10.37 8.42
CA VAL A 76 -8.97 9.63 8.89
C VAL A 76 -8.36 8.87 7.72
N TRP A 77 -7.05 8.92 7.56
CA TRP A 77 -6.37 8.19 6.48
C TRP A 77 -5.18 7.41 7.01
N THR A 78 -5.27 6.08 6.99
CA THR A 78 -4.15 5.19 7.33
C THR A 78 -3.23 5.02 6.12
N LEU A 79 -1.95 5.27 6.35
CA LEU A 79 -0.89 5.21 5.35
C LEU A 79 -0.25 3.82 5.35
N HIS A 80 -0.49 3.04 4.29
CA HIS A 80 0.08 1.69 4.14
C HIS A 80 1.32 1.67 3.25
N ASP A 81 1.62 2.78 2.59
CA ASP A 81 2.77 2.97 1.71
C ASP A 81 3.26 4.43 1.73
N TYR A 82 4.30 4.70 0.98
CA TYR A 82 4.89 6.04 0.86
C TYR A 82 4.33 6.88 -0.29
N LYS A 83 3.16 6.54 -0.86
CA LYS A 83 2.60 7.22 -2.05
C LYS A 83 2.50 8.73 -1.91
N LEU A 84 2.21 9.23 -0.72
CA LEU A 84 2.12 10.67 -0.45
C LEU A 84 3.48 11.38 -0.48
N LEU A 85 4.58 10.65 -0.34
CA LEU A 85 5.96 11.15 -0.34
C LEU A 85 6.68 10.80 -1.64
N CYS A 86 6.52 9.57 -2.10
CA CYS A 86 7.13 9.02 -3.31
C CYS A 86 6.04 8.57 -4.28
N PRO A 87 5.86 9.19 -5.45
CA PRO A 87 4.78 8.84 -6.38
C PRO A 87 4.81 7.37 -6.85
N SER A 88 5.98 6.70 -6.77
CA SER A 88 6.11 5.26 -7.01
C SER A 88 5.84 4.38 -5.79
N TYR A 89 5.43 4.96 -4.65
CA TYR A 89 4.97 4.38 -3.37
C TYR A 89 5.98 3.56 -2.56
N ASN A 90 7.03 3.04 -3.12
CA ASN A 90 7.96 2.09 -2.47
C ASN A 90 9.30 2.71 -2.02
N CYS A 91 9.57 3.98 -2.35
CA CYS A 91 10.86 4.64 -2.10
C CYS A 91 12.07 3.86 -2.63
N LEU A 92 11.89 3.15 -3.75
CA LEU A 92 12.95 2.44 -4.44
C LEU A 92 13.16 3.00 -5.86
N CYS A 93 14.41 3.03 -6.28
CA CYS A 93 14.81 3.34 -7.66
C CYS A 93 15.94 2.38 -8.07
N GLN A 94 15.69 1.55 -9.09
CA GLN A 94 16.64 0.55 -9.55
C GLN A 94 17.14 -0.38 -8.42
N GLY A 95 16.22 -0.85 -7.55
CA GLY A 95 16.54 -1.72 -6.43
C GLY A 95 17.21 -1.06 -5.22
N LYS A 96 17.52 0.25 -5.29
CA LYS A 96 18.16 0.99 -4.18
C LYS A 96 17.16 1.94 -3.50
N ILE A 97 17.33 2.14 -2.19
CA ILE A 97 16.55 3.11 -1.41
C ILE A 97 16.70 4.51 -2.03
N CYS A 98 15.59 5.18 -2.25
CA CYS A 98 15.55 6.48 -2.91
C CYS A 98 14.50 7.40 -2.28
N GLU A 99 14.96 8.53 -1.77
CA GLU A 99 14.12 9.58 -1.17
C GLU A 99 14.10 10.88 -2.02
N ALA A 100 14.59 10.83 -3.25
CA ALA A 100 14.72 12.02 -4.09
C ALA A 100 13.38 12.74 -4.36
N CYS A 101 12.26 12.01 -4.34
CA CYS A 101 10.92 12.59 -4.52
C CYS A 101 10.41 13.36 -3.29
N PHE A 102 11.08 13.29 -2.15
CA PHE A 102 10.70 14.02 -0.93
C PHE A 102 10.91 15.53 -1.12
N THR A 103 11.94 15.90 -1.86
CA THR A 103 12.27 17.30 -2.22
C THR A 103 11.78 17.68 -3.60
N ASP A 104 11.97 16.82 -4.59
CA ASP A 104 11.59 17.06 -5.98
C ASP A 104 10.82 15.88 -6.58
N ARG A 105 9.50 16.01 -6.67
CA ARG A 105 8.61 14.96 -7.20
C ARG A 105 8.83 14.65 -8.70
N PHE A 106 9.48 15.56 -9.44
CA PHE A 106 9.82 15.32 -10.84
C PHE A 106 10.82 14.17 -11.03
N GLN A 107 11.55 13.80 -9.98
CA GLN A 107 12.47 12.67 -10.00
C GLN A 107 11.80 11.34 -10.39
N VAL A 108 10.50 11.14 -10.05
CA VAL A 108 9.77 9.94 -10.48
C VAL A 108 9.72 9.82 -12.01
N PHE A 109 9.56 10.94 -12.71
CA PHE A 109 9.55 10.99 -14.18
C PHE A 109 10.96 10.82 -14.76
N ARG A 110 11.93 11.60 -14.27
CA ARG A 110 13.34 11.54 -14.73
C ARG A 110 13.90 10.11 -14.64
N ARG A 111 13.65 9.45 -13.53
CA ARG A 111 14.17 8.11 -13.22
C ARG A 111 13.28 6.96 -13.70
N LYS A 112 12.13 7.26 -14.32
CA LYS A 112 11.16 6.27 -14.81
C LYS A 112 10.75 5.26 -13.74
N CYS A 113 10.51 5.72 -12.48
CA CYS A 113 10.30 4.85 -11.32
C CYS A 113 9.05 3.98 -11.42
N MET A 114 8.03 4.39 -12.20
CA MET A 114 6.81 3.60 -12.40
C MET A 114 7.04 2.53 -13.47
N LYS A 115 7.44 1.32 -13.04
CA LYS A 115 7.63 0.14 -13.90
C LYS A 115 8.55 0.41 -15.12
N GLY A 116 9.54 1.27 -14.99
CA GLY A 116 10.41 1.67 -16.10
C GLY A 116 9.75 2.49 -17.22
N SER A 117 8.46 2.80 -17.12
CA SER A 117 7.67 3.47 -18.13
C SER A 117 7.67 4.99 -17.94
N ARG A 118 8.01 5.74 -19.00
CA ARG A 118 7.90 7.21 -19.00
C ARG A 118 6.46 7.68 -18.85
N ILE A 119 5.51 7.04 -19.54
CA ILE A 119 4.09 7.42 -19.49
C ILE A 119 3.52 7.20 -18.10
N ALA A 120 3.76 6.02 -17.50
CA ALA A 120 3.30 5.73 -16.15
C ALA A 120 3.94 6.68 -15.11
N SER A 121 5.22 7.02 -15.29
CA SER A 121 5.93 7.95 -14.40
C SER A 121 5.43 9.40 -14.57
N ALA A 122 5.08 9.82 -15.80
CA ALA A 122 4.46 11.12 -16.04
C ALA A 122 3.08 11.21 -15.37
N LEU A 123 2.27 10.15 -15.46
CA LEU A 123 0.96 10.07 -14.83
C LEU A 123 1.09 10.14 -13.30
N ALA A 124 2.04 9.40 -12.71
CA ALA A 124 2.30 9.43 -11.27
C ALA A 124 2.80 10.82 -10.80
N TYR A 125 3.61 11.48 -11.61
CA TYR A 125 4.02 12.87 -11.34
C TYR A 125 2.83 13.83 -11.38
N GLY A 126 1.99 13.76 -12.41
CA GLY A 126 0.77 14.56 -12.53
C GLY A 126 -0.19 14.35 -11.38
N GLU A 127 -0.41 13.09 -10.96
CA GLU A 127 -1.19 12.74 -9.77
C GLU A 127 -0.64 13.42 -8.51
N ALA A 128 0.67 13.35 -8.30
CA ALA A 128 1.32 13.92 -7.11
C ALA A 128 1.26 15.46 -7.08
N LEU A 129 1.23 16.12 -8.23
CA LEU A 129 1.01 17.57 -8.32
C LEU A 129 -0.47 17.93 -8.09
N TRP A 130 -1.39 17.14 -8.67
CA TRP A 130 -2.83 17.37 -8.56
C TRP A 130 -3.32 17.21 -7.12
N TRP A 131 -2.93 16.11 -6.46
CA TRP A 131 -3.21 15.81 -5.06
C TRP A 131 -2.03 16.20 -4.17
N ASN A 132 -1.61 17.46 -4.23
CA ASN A 132 -0.47 17.92 -3.48
C ASN A 132 -0.74 17.98 -1.96
N ARG A 133 0.34 18.01 -1.18
CA ARG A 133 0.32 18.03 0.28
C ARG A 133 -0.62 19.08 0.87
N LYS A 134 -0.61 20.32 0.32
CA LYS A 134 -1.46 21.41 0.84
C LYS A 134 -2.94 21.08 0.74
N LYS A 135 -3.38 20.49 -0.40
CA LYS A 135 -4.75 20.05 -0.59
C LYS A 135 -5.12 18.91 0.38
N LEU A 136 -4.26 17.90 0.47
CA LEU A 136 -4.53 16.73 1.31
C LEU A 136 -4.62 17.12 2.78
N GLN A 137 -3.70 17.93 3.29
CA GLN A 137 -3.75 18.42 4.67
C GLN A 137 -4.98 19.28 4.99
N ARG A 138 -5.58 19.92 3.98
CA ARG A 138 -6.83 20.66 4.16
C ARG A 138 -8.02 19.72 4.39
N TRP A 139 -8.01 18.57 3.75
CA TRP A 139 -9.15 17.65 3.76
C TRP A 139 -9.01 16.49 4.73
N VAL A 140 -7.81 16.13 5.10
CA VAL A 140 -7.53 15.06 6.08
C VAL A 140 -7.39 15.68 7.47
N ASP A 141 -8.18 15.19 8.42
CA ASP A 141 -8.07 15.59 9.82
C ASP A 141 -6.94 14.84 10.53
N THR A 142 -6.81 13.54 10.26
CA THR A 142 -5.78 12.70 10.87
C THR A 142 -5.19 11.73 9.86
N PHE A 143 -3.86 11.73 9.74
CA PHE A 143 -3.10 10.67 9.07
C PHE A 143 -2.62 9.67 10.11
N VAL A 144 -3.02 8.42 9.99
CA VAL A 144 -2.53 7.33 10.82
C VAL A 144 -1.30 6.72 10.17
N CYS A 145 -0.19 6.76 10.89
CA CYS A 145 1.08 6.18 10.48
C CYS A 145 1.29 4.86 11.20
N PRO A 146 1.51 3.73 10.51
CA PRO A 146 1.67 2.41 11.15
C PRO A 146 3.00 2.24 11.88
N SER A 147 3.86 3.25 11.85
CA SER A 147 5.11 3.29 12.61
C SER A 147 5.58 4.72 12.87
N SER A 148 6.39 4.90 13.90
CA SER A 148 7.07 6.17 14.18
C SER A 148 8.00 6.58 13.03
N PHE A 149 8.60 5.61 12.34
CA PHE A 149 9.42 5.86 11.15
C PHE A 149 8.61 6.54 10.04
N MET A 150 7.40 6.04 9.72
CA MET A 150 6.52 6.66 8.74
C MET A 150 6.16 8.10 9.16
N ALA A 151 5.79 8.31 10.42
CA ALA A 151 5.45 9.63 10.93
C ALA A 151 6.63 10.62 10.84
N GLN A 152 7.84 10.18 11.16
CA GLN A 152 9.06 11.00 11.00
C GLN A 152 9.29 11.38 9.53
N LYS A 153 9.15 10.45 8.58
CA LYS A 153 9.28 10.74 7.14
C LYS A 153 8.20 11.71 6.67
N MET A 154 6.95 11.55 7.11
CA MET A 154 5.86 12.48 6.80
C MET A 154 6.18 13.89 7.31
N ARG A 155 6.63 14.01 8.57
CA ARG A 155 7.03 15.28 9.18
C ARG A 155 8.20 15.92 8.42
N ALA A 156 9.24 15.16 8.11
CA ALA A 156 10.39 15.64 7.34
C ALA A 156 10.02 16.19 5.95
N CYS A 157 8.96 15.62 5.34
CA CYS A 157 8.38 16.11 4.09
C CYS A 157 7.38 17.26 4.28
N GLY A 158 7.26 17.81 5.52
CA GLY A 158 6.47 19.00 5.85
C GLY A 158 4.98 18.74 5.99
N TYR A 159 4.57 17.54 6.38
CA TYR A 159 3.24 17.32 6.91
C TYR A 159 3.13 17.85 8.33
N ASP A 160 1.99 18.43 8.65
CA ASP A 160 1.71 18.97 9.97
C ASP A 160 1.70 17.85 11.01
N TYR A 161 2.59 17.93 11.99
CA TYR A 161 2.73 16.90 13.02
C TYR A 161 1.48 16.74 13.89
N THR A 162 0.67 17.79 14.05
CA THR A 162 -0.58 17.75 14.83
C THR A 162 -1.64 16.86 14.16
N LYS A 163 -1.46 16.57 12.88
CA LYS A 163 -2.33 15.69 12.09
C LYS A 163 -1.77 14.26 11.94
N LEU A 164 -0.61 13.98 12.51
CA LEU A 164 0.02 12.67 12.42
C LEU A 164 -0.20 11.89 13.73
N SER A 165 -0.82 10.73 13.64
CA SER A 165 -0.98 9.79 14.76
C SER A 165 -0.23 8.50 14.46
N VAL A 166 0.54 7.99 15.43
CA VAL A 166 1.20 6.69 15.28
C VAL A 166 0.31 5.63 15.90
N ILE A 167 -0.23 4.74 15.07
CA ILE A 167 -1.00 3.58 15.49
C ILE A 167 -0.44 2.38 14.73
N CYS A 168 0.29 1.52 15.42
CA CYS A 168 0.87 0.32 14.82
C CYS A 168 -0.22 -0.66 14.38
N ASN A 169 0.10 -1.49 13.39
CA ASN A 169 -0.76 -2.61 13.04
C ASN A 169 -0.93 -3.50 14.26
N PHE A 170 -2.13 -3.97 14.48
CA PHE A 170 -2.50 -4.80 15.63
C PHE A 170 -2.92 -6.20 15.18
N ILE A 171 -2.89 -7.11 16.13
CA ILE A 171 -3.43 -8.47 15.99
C ILE A 171 -4.71 -8.51 16.82
N GLU A 172 -5.75 -9.13 16.29
CA GLU A 172 -7.02 -9.33 16.99
C GLU A 172 -6.81 -10.11 18.28
N GLN A 173 -7.53 -9.75 19.35
CA GLN A 173 -7.36 -10.35 20.66
C GLN A 173 -7.63 -11.86 20.64
N ASP A 174 -8.66 -12.31 19.93
CA ASP A 174 -9.00 -13.73 19.79
C ASP A 174 -7.85 -14.55 19.21
N LYS A 175 -7.09 -13.99 18.27
CA LYS A 175 -5.89 -14.64 17.70
C LYS A 175 -4.75 -14.71 18.71
N LEU A 176 -4.59 -13.67 19.53
CA LEU A 176 -3.61 -13.68 20.62
C LEU A 176 -3.99 -14.70 21.69
N ASP A 177 -5.24 -14.77 22.07
CA ASP A 177 -5.76 -15.71 23.06
C ASP A 177 -5.62 -17.15 22.57
N PHE A 178 -5.94 -17.41 21.29
CA PHE A 178 -5.67 -18.71 20.66
C PHE A 178 -4.19 -19.06 20.69
N PHE A 179 -3.29 -18.14 20.36
CA PHE A 179 -1.85 -18.35 20.40
C PHE A 179 -1.35 -18.67 21.83
N HIS A 180 -1.84 -17.95 22.82
CA HIS A 180 -1.47 -18.17 24.23
C HIS A 180 -2.08 -19.45 24.83
N SER A 181 -3.27 -19.87 24.35
CA SER A 181 -3.94 -21.11 24.79
C SER A 181 -3.37 -22.37 24.13
N THR A 182 -2.61 -22.21 23.05
CA THR A 182 -2.01 -23.36 22.35
C THR A 182 -0.77 -23.80 23.14
N GLU A 183 -0.92 -24.90 23.91
CA GLU A 183 0.21 -25.59 24.54
C GLU A 183 1.15 -26.13 23.44
N ILE A 184 2.30 -25.53 23.33
CA ILE A 184 3.34 -26.03 22.43
C ILE A 184 4.19 -27.00 23.24
N ASN A 185 3.96 -28.31 23.05
CA ASN A 185 4.80 -29.34 23.64
C ASN A 185 6.25 -29.17 23.18
N GLU A 186 7.13 -28.75 24.09
CA GLU A 186 8.53 -28.45 23.77
C GLU A 186 9.30 -29.68 23.26
N GLY A 187 8.88 -30.91 23.59
CA GLY A 187 9.50 -32.15 23.18
C GLY A 187 9.28 -32.55 21.72
N GLU A 188 8.29 -32.00 21.05
CA GLU A 188 7.93 -32.35 19.65
C GLU A 188 8.28 -31.27 18.63
N LYS A 189 8.94 -30.19 19.05
CA LYS A 189 9.28 -29.08 18.13
C LYS A 189 10.34 -29.49 17.12
N SER A 190 9.90 -29.75 15.88
CA SER A 190 10.76 -29.66 14.73
C SER A 190 11.31 -28.25 14.63
N ARG A 191 12.60 -28.07 14.69
CA ARG A 191 13.21 -26.74 14.54
C ARG A 191 13.29 -26.40 13.06
N TYR A 192 12.66 -25.30 12.67
CA TYR A 192 12.69 -24.79 11.31
C TYR A 192 12.56 -23.26 11.30
N TYR A 193 12.99 -22.66 10.22
CA TYR A 193 12.69 -21.26 9.90
C TYR A 193 11.47 -21.23 8.99
N CYS A 194 10.67 -20.17 9.07
CA CYS A 194 9.53 -19.98 8.21
C CYS A 194 9.52 -18.56 7.64
N TYR A 195 9.36 -18.45 6.32
CA TYR A 195 9.08 -17.19 5.64
C TYR A 195 7.67 -17.26 5.06
N VAL A 196 6.84 -16.28 5.39
CA VAL A 196 5.49 -16.14 4.83
C VAL A 196 5.39 -14.76 4.19
N GLY A 197 5.19 -14.70 2.88
CA GLY A 197 5.08 -13.41 2.21
C GLY A 197 5.25 -13.46 0.70
N ARG A 198 5.08 -12.29 0.07
CA ARG A 198 5.24 -12.15 -1.37
C ARG A 198 6.70 -12.38 -1.79
N LEU A 199 6.90 -13.22 -2.81
CA LEU A 199 8.23 -13.50 -3.38
C LEU A 199 8.60 -12.40 -4.37
N SER A 200 9.14 -11.29 -3.87
CA SER A 200 9.50 -10.12 -4.64
C SER A 200 10.76 -9.45 -4.10
N GLU A 201 11.45 -8.68 -4.94
CA GLU A 201 12.74 -8.05 -4.61
C GLU A 201 12.69 -7.19 -3.34
N GLU A 202 11.61 -6.43 -3.17
CA GLU A 202 11.44 -5.53 -2.02
C GLU A 202 11.28 -6.25 -0.68
N LYS A 203 11.03 -7.58 -0.70
CA LYS A 203 10.92 -8.41 0.51
C LYS A 203 12.22 -9.06 0.94
N GLY A 204 13.28 -8.89 0.14
CA GLY A 204 14.61 -9.40 0.48
C GLY A 204 14.74 -10.92 0.46
N VAL A 205 13.79 -11.63 -0.17
CA VAL A 205 13.76 -13.11 -0.17
C VAL A 205 15.01 -13.73 -0.78
N ARG A 206 15.65 -13.07 -1.77
CA ARG A 206 16.93 -13.57 -2.34
C ARG A 206 18.02 -13.64 -1.28
N MET A 207 18.18 -12.57 -0.51
CA MET A 207 19.18 -12.50 0.57
C MET A 207 18.90 -13.57 1.63
N LEU A 208 17.63 -13.80 1.98
CA LEU A 208 17.24 -14.86 2.90
C LEU A 208 17.66 -16.24 2.36
N LEU A 209 17.39 -16.52 1.09
CA LEU A 209 17.71 -17.78 0.45
C LEU A 209 19.22 -18.02 0.30
N GLU A 210 20.00 -16.98 0.02
CA GLU A 210 21.47 -17.05 -0.03
C GLU A 210 22.07 -17.50 1.33
N VAL A 211 21.42 -17.13 2.43
CA VAL A 211 21.85 -17.52 3.78
C VAL A 211 21.27 -18.86 4.21
N ALA A 212 20.12 -19.26 3.66
CA ALA A 212 19.38 -20.45 4.08
C ALA A 212 20.20 -21.75 4.02
N GLU A 213 21.10 -21.89 3.04
CA GLU A 213 21.96 -23.07 2.90
C GLU A 213 22.92 -23.23 4.07
N SER A 214 23.27 -22.16 4.76
CA SER A 214 24.15 -22.16 5.94
C SER A 214 23.39 -22.25 7.26
N LEU A 215 22.06 -22.25 7.24
CA LEU A 215 21.27 -22.35 8.45
C LEU A 215 21.25 -23.76 9.02
N PRO A 216 21.22 -23.91 10.36
CA PRO A 216 21.25 -25.24 11.01
C PRO A 216 19.91 -25.99 10.91
N PHE A 217 18.83 -25.33 10.43
CA PHE A 217 17.49 -25.89 10.30
C PHE A 217 16.89 -25.54 8.95
N PRO A 218 15.94 -26.34 8.43
CA PRO A 218 15.28 -26.08 7.16
C PRO A 218 14.49 -24.76 7.16
N LEU A 219 14.45 -24.10 6.01
CA LEU A 219 13.65 -22.92 5.77
C LEU A 219 12.42 -23.27 4.91
N TYR A 220 11.24 -23.17 5.50
CA TYR A 220 9.97 -23.30 4.80
C TYR A 220 9.54 -21.95 4.22
N ILE A 221 9.13 -21.94 2.96
CA ILE A 221 8.68 -20.73 2.27
C ILE A 221 7.24 -20.88 1.82
N ALA A 222 6.37 -20.03 2.36
CA ALA A 222 4.98 -19.95 1.96
C ALA A 222 4.70 -18.58 1.29
N GLY A 223 4.41 -18.60 0.00
CA GLY A 223 4.09 -17.38 -0.73
C GLY A 223 4.12 -17.52 -2.23
N ASP A 224 3.71 -16.45 -2.91
CA ASP A 224 3.72 -16.30 -4.36
C ASP A 224 4.32 -14.96 -4.76
N GLY A 225 4.75 -14.81 -5.99
CA GLY A 225 5.29 -13.55 -6.50
C GLY A 225 6.13 -13.69 -7.76
N PRO A 226 6.60 -12.55 -8.30
CA PRO A 226 7.33 -12.54 -9.57
C PRO A 226 8.65 -13.33 -9.55
N LEU A 227 9.18 -13.63 -8.38
CA LEU A 227 10.41 -14.41 -8.23
C LEU A 227 10.18 -15.92 -8.06
N LEU A 228 8.94 -16.40 -7.92
CA LEU A 228 8.63 -17.79 -7.59
C LEU A 228 9.36 -18.79 -8.50
N ASN A 229 9.15 -18.70 -9.82
CA ASN A 229 9.71 -19.67 -10.77
C ASN A 229 11.24 -19.67 -10.77
N GLU A 230 11.85 -18.51 -10.63
CA GLU A 230 13.30 -18.36 -10.58
C GLU A 230 13.87 -18.99 -9.31
N LEU A 231 13.23 -18.70 -8.16
CA LEU A 231 13.68 -19.20 -6.88
C LEU A 231 13.49 -20.70 -6.77
N GLN A 232 12.38 -21.25 -7.25
CA GLN A 232 12.16 -22.69 -7.31
C GLN A 232 13.22 -23.39 -8.19
N ALA A 233 13.56 -22.83 -9.34
CA ALA A 233 14.57 -23.42 -10.22
C ALA A 233 15.97 -23.41 -9.58
N LYS A 234 16.29 -22.39 -8.76
CA LYS A 234 17.61 -22.25 -8.14
C LYS A 234 17.76 -23.04 -6.84
N TYR A 235 16.69 -23.17 -6.07
CA TYR A 235 16.71 -23.74 -4.70
C TYR A 235 15.82 -24.98 -4.56
N SER A 236 15.67 -25.77 -5.62
CA SER A 236 14.85 -26.99 -5.63
C SER A 236 15.44 -28.18 -4.85
N SER A 237 16.62 -28.02 -4.31
CA SER A 237 17.28 -29.03 -3.49
C SER A 237 18.02 -28.38 -2.34
N GLY A 238 18.00 -28.99 -1.16
CA GLY A 238 18.72 -28.49 0.00
C GLY A 238 17.83 -28.12 1.18
N ASN A 239 18.26 -27.12 1.93
CA ASN A 239 17.63 -26.71 3.20
C ASN A 239 16.39 -25.77 3.02
N VAL A 240 15.91 -25.59 1.78
CA VAL A 240 14.77 -24.75 1.42
C VAL A 240 13.61 -25.62 0.94
N ILE A 241 12.42 -25.43 1.51
CA ILE A 241 11.21 -26.22 1.24
C ILE A 241 10.05 -25.30 0.86
#